data_14a825217379849fc2e39ed63a91641a
#
_entry.id   14a825217379849fc2e39ed63a91641a
#
_cell.length_a   1.000
_cell.length_b   1.000
_cell.length_c   1.000
_cell.angle_alpha   90.00
_cell.angle_beta   90.00
_cell.angle_gamma   90.00
#
_symmetry.space_group_name_H-M   'P 1'
#
loop_
_entity.id
_entity.type
_entity.pdbx_description
1 polymer ?
#
loop_
_entity_poly.entity_id
_entity_poly.type
_entity_poly.pdbx_seq_one_letter_code
_entity_poly.pdbx_strand_id
1 'polypeptide(L)'
;MLGQPSYFPIPEVIGVRLTNSLPQGSTATDLALRVTEELRKKGVVGKFVEFFGPGVQHLPLADRATIANMAPEYGATCGFFPVDEESLKYMKLTGRKDDHIALVKEYLQQNNMFFDVEKEDPEYTDVIDLDLSTVEASLSGPKRPQDLIFLSDMKDEFEKSVTAPAGNQGHGLDKSEFDKKAEIKFNDGSTSTMKTGDIAIAAITSCTNTSNPYVMLGAGLVAKKAVEKGLKVPEFVKTSLAPGSKVVTGYL
;
A
#
# COMPACT_ATOMS: atom_id res chain seq x y z
N MET A 1 -8.85 14.49 25.81
CA MET A 1 -9.69 13.80 26.80
C MET A 1 -9.72 14.53 28.15
N LEU A 2 -8.61 15.09 28.58
CA LEU A 2 -8.55 15.83 29.87
C LEU A 2 -8.92 17.30 29.75
N GLY A 3 -9.34 17.79 28.59
CA GLY A 3 -9.67 19.20 28.36
C GLY A 3 -8.48 20.15 28.42
N GLN A 4 -7.27 19.65 28.39
CA GLN A 4 -6.05 20.48 28.40
C GLN A 4 -5.57 20.74 26.95
N PRO A 5 -4.99 21.93 26.66
CA PRO A 5 -4.40 22.25 25.39
C PRO A 5 -3.23 21.26 25.07
N SER A 6 -3.14 20.84 23.83
CA SER A 6 -1.97 20.14 23.31
C SER A 6 -1.21 21.08 22.38
N TYR A 7 0.09 21.17 22.56
CA TYR A 7 0.96 22.05 21.77
C TYR A 7 1.86 21.19 20.88
N PHE A 8 1.97 21.56 19.60
CA PHE A 8 2.93 21.00 18.67
C PHE A 8 3.46 22.11 17.74
N PRO A 9 4.69 22.00 17.24
CA PRO A 9 5.23 22.93 16.24
C PRO A 9 4.34 22.94 14.99
N ILE A 10 4.25 24.09 14.31
CA ILE A 10 3.62 24.16 13.01
C ILE A 10 4.40 23.22 12.07
N PRO A 11 3.78 22.19 11.50
CA PRO A 11 4.48 21.21 10.69
C PRO A 11 4.85 21.81 9.32
N GLU A 12 5.97 21.37 8.79
CA GLU A 12 6.23 21.49 7.34
C GLU A 12 5.25 20.60 6.58
N VAL A 13 4.85 21.05 5.40
CA VAL A 13 3.98 20.29 4.49
C VAL A 13 4.75 19.94 3.24
N ILE A 14 4.87 18.66 2.96
CA ILE A 14 5.49 18.15 1.73
C ILE A 14 4.38 17.80 0.74
N GLY A 15 4.39 18.47 -0.41
CA GLY A 15 3.49 18.16 -1.49
C GLY A 15 4.01 16.97 -2.31
N VAL A 16 3.14 16.01 -2.63
CA VAL A 16 3.44 14.95 -3.60
C VAL A 16 2.57 15.18 -4.83
N ARG A 17 3.21 15.68 -5.89
CA ARG A 17 2.53 15.96 -7.14
C ARG A 17 2.40 14.70 -7.98
N LEU A 18 1.15 14.25 -8.15
CA LEU A 18 0.82 13.06 -8.93
C LEU A 18 0.48 13.45 -10.36
N THR A 19 1.09 12.77 -11.32
CA THR A 19 0.82 12.94 -12.76
C THR A 19 0.46 11.61 -13.40
N ASN A 20 -0.20 11.66 -14.56
CA ASN A 20 -0.62 10.49 -15.32
C ASN A 20 -1.56 9.55 -14.54
N SER A 21 -1.57 8.27 -14.86
CA SER A 21 -2.39 7.23 -14.22
C SER A 21 -1.59 5.93 -14.08
N LEU A 22 -2.02 5.06 -13.16
CA LEU A 22 -1.40 3.75 -12.98
C LEU A 22 -1.50 2.92 -14.26
N PRO A 23 -0.41 2.23 -14.65
CA PRO A 23 -0.44 1.31 -15.79
C PRO A 23 -1.27 0.08 -15.49
N GLN A 24 -1.73 -0.58 -16.54
CA GLN A 24 -2.45 -1.83 -16.40
C GLN A 24 -1.58 -2.90 -15.71
N GLY A 25 -2.10 -3.49 -14.65
CA GLY A 25 -1.41 -4.52 -13.87
C GLY A 25 -0.78 -3.98 -12.58
N SER A 26 -0.60 -2.67 -12.44
CA SER A 26 -0.22 -2.06 -11.17
C SER A 26 -1.43 -1.79 -10.29
N THR A 27 -1.23 -1.82 -8.99
CA THR A 27 -2.28 -1.71 -7.97
C THR A 27 -2.01 -0.56 -7.01
N ALA A 28 -3.02 -0.22 -6.21
CA ALA A 28 -2.87 0.73 -5.10
C ALA A 28 -1.76 0.32 -4.11
N THR A 29 -1.53 -0.97 -3.94
CA THR A 29 -0.46 -1.47 -3.07
C THR A 29 0.92 -1.14 -3.65
N ASP A 30 1.13 -1.35 -4.95
CA ASP A 30 2.38 -1.00 -5.63
C ASP A 30 2.66 0.50 -5.49
N LEU A 31 1.65 1.34 -5.72
CA LEU A 31 1.75 2.77 -5.53
C LEU A 31 2.07 3.15 -4.08
N ALA A 32 1.41 2.53 -3.10
CA ALA A 32 1.65 2.81 -1.69
C ALA A 32 3.08 2.45 -1.26
N LEU A 33 3.63 1.35 -1.78
CA LEU A 33 5.02 0.96 -1.55
C LEU A 33 6.00 1.95 -2.22
N ARG A 34 5.71 2.38 -3.45
CA ARG A 34 6.52 3.39 -4.15
C ARG A 34 6.52 4.72 -3.42
N VAL A 35 5.36 5.20 -2.99
CA VAL A 35 5.22 6.41 -2.16
C VAL A 35 6.02 6.28 -0.86
N THR A 36 5.95 5.12 -0.22
CA THR A 36 6.67 4.86 1.03
C THR A 36 8.19 4.95 0.82
N GLU A 37 8.70 4.38 -0.26
CA GLU A 37 10.12 4.48 -0.61
C GLU A 37 10.56 5.93 -0.83
N GLU A 38 9.84 6.68 -1.68
CA GLU A 38 10.19 8.07 -2.03
C GLU A 38 10.14 9.00 -0.81
N LEU A 39 9.09 8.89 0.00
CA LEU A 39 8.95 9.72 1.19
C LEU A 39 9.95 9.37 2.29
N ARG A 40 10.35 8.10 2.41
CA ARG A 40 11.46 7.71 3.30
C ARG A 40 12.81 8.28 2.82
N LYS A 41 13.07 8.26 1.52
CA LYS A 41 14.27 8.89 0.94
C LYS A 41 14.28 10.40 1.19
N LYS A 42 13.13 11.05 1.05
CA LYS A 42 12.96 12.49 1.29
C LYS A 42 13.13 12.88 2.76
N GLY A 43 12.75 12.00 3.70
CA GLY A 43 12.84 12.28 5.13
C GLY A 43 11.70 13.18 5.63
N VAL A 44 10.50 12.61 5.73
CA VAL A 44 9.26 13.32 6.10
C VAL A 44 8.85 13.13 7.56
N VAL A 45 9.74 12.69 8.41
CA VAL A 45 9.44 12.47 9.85
C VAL A 45 9.02 13.77 10.51
N GLY A 46 7.85 13.73 11.15
CA GLY A 46 7.25 14.91 11.82
C GLY A 46 6.60 15.91 10.88
N LYS A 47 6.58 15.67 9.57
CA LYS A 47 5.95 16.53 8.57
C LYS A 47 4.56 16.01 8.20
N PHE A 48 3.78 16.86 7.54
CA PHE A 48 2.55 16.47 6.85
C PHE A 48 2.86 16.21 5.38
N VAL A 49 2.12 15.29 4.78
CA VAL A 49 2.21 14.99 3.35
C VAL A 49 0.85 15.21 2.72
N GLU A 50 0.80 16.06 1.71
CA GLU A 50 -0.40 16.30 0.91
C GLU A 50 -0.18 15.85 -0.52
N PHE A 51 -1.13 15.07 -1.04
CA PHE A 51 -1.12 14.58 -2.41
C PHE A 51 -1.95 15.53 -3.29
N PHE A 52 -1.41 15.95 -4.40
CA PHE A 52 -2.04 16.91 -5.31
C PHE A 52 -1.67 16.64 -6.77
N GLY A 53 -2.10 17.48 -7.68
CA GLY A 53 -1.80 17.40 -9.11
C GLY A 53 -2.81 16.56 -9.90
N PRO A 54 -2.67 16.53 -11.24
CA PRO A 54 -3.69 15.95 -12.13
C PRO A 54 -3.88 14.44 -11.98
N GLY A 55 -2.88 13.71 -11.47
CA GLY A 55 -2.98 12.27 -11.24
C GLY A 55 -3.96 11.89 -10.13
N VAL A 56 -4.28 12.81 -9.21
CA VAL A 56 -5.21 12.54 -8.09
C VAL A 56 -6.57 12.08 -8.60
N GLN A 57 -7.11 12.71 -9.65
CA GLN A 57 -8.42 12.38 -10.20
C GLN A 57 -8.54 10.94 -10.75
N HIS A 58 -7.42 10.27 -10.99
CA HIS A 58 -7.38 8.89 -11.50
C HIS A 58 -7.33 7.85 -10.37
N LEU A 59 -7.26 8.29 -9.11
CA LEU A 59 -7.22 7.41 -7.94
C LEU A 59 -8.59 7.39 -7.26
N PRO A 60 -9.28 6.24 -7.22
CA PRO A 60 -10.49 6.10 -6.42
C PRO A 60 -10.16 6.27 -4.93
N LEU A 61 -11.17 6.63 -4.12
CA LEU A 61 -10.96 6.93 -2.71
C LEU A 61 -10.32 5.76 -1.93
N ALA A 62 -10.65 4.52 -2.28
CA ALA A 62 -10.05 3.35 -1.64
C ALA A 62 -8.52 3.31 -1.80
N ASP A 63 -8.00 3.67 -2.97
CA ASP A 63 -6.57 3.73 -3.24
C ASP A 63 -5.89 4.85 -2.45
N ARG A 64 -6.53 6.03 -2.40
CA ARG A 64 -6.05 7.16 -1.58
C ARG A 64 -6.02 6.79 -0.09
N ALA A 65 -7.04 6.09 0.39
CA ALA A 65 -7.12 5.63 1.77
C ALA A 65 -6.01 4.63 2.11
N THR A 66 -5.63 3.74 1.18
CA THR A 66 -4.50 2.82 1.34
C THR A 66 -3.20 3.60 1.55
N ILE A 67 -2.93 4.60 0.70
CA ILE A 67 -1.72 5.43 0.77
C ILE A 67 -1.69 6.26 2.06
N ALA A 68 -2.79 6.95 2.38
CA ALA A 68 -2.89 7.78 3.57
C ALA A 68 -2.72 6.98 4.88
N ASN A 69 -3.23 5.75 4.91
CA ASN A 69 -3.12 4.86 6.06
C ASN A 69 -1.68 4.40 6.32
N MET A 70 -0.81 4.46 5.31
CA MET A 70 0.60 4.10 5.43
C MET A 70 1.50 5.27 5.85
N ALA A 71 0.93 6.37 6.36
CA ALA A 71 1.72 7.49 6.86
C ALA A 71 2.77 7.10 7.92
N PRO A 72 2.50 6.20 8.87
CA PRO A 72 3.53 5.72 9.80
C PRO A 72 4.68 4.99 9.09
N GLU A 73 4.40 4.22 8.05
CA GLU A 73 5.40 3.47 7.28
C GLU A 73 6.34 4.41 6.53
N TYR A 74 5.87 5.49 5.92
CA TYR A 74 6.76 6.48 5.33
C TYR A 74 7.27 7.53 6.33
N GLY A 75 6.76 7.53 7.56
CA GLY A 75 7.28 8.33 8.67
C GLY A 75 6.66 9.70 8.84
N ALA A 76 5.63 10.05 8.07
CA ALA A 76 4.91 11.31 8.21
C ALA A 76 3.92 11.29 9.40
N THR A 77 3.57 12.46 9.89
CA THR A 77 2.51 12.60 10.89
C THR A 77 1.16 12.23 10.31
N CYS A 78 0.88 12.65 9.08
CA CYS A 78 -0.28 12.22 8.30
C CYS A 78 0.01 12.35 6.81
N GLY A 79 -0.77 11.62 6.00
CA GLY A 79 -0.86 11.79 4.56
C GLY A 79 -2.33 12.01 4.18
N PHE A 80 -2.64 12.96 3.33
CA PHE A 80 -4.02 13.26 2.96
C PHE A 80 -4.16 13.70 1.52
N PHE A 81 -5.36 13.50 1.00
CA PHE A 81 -5.78 13.86 -0.33
C PHE A 81 -6.86 14.93 -0.28
N PRO A 82 -6.96 15.78 -1.29
CA PRO A 82 -8.04 16.75 -1.38
C PRO A 82 -9.39 16.06 -1.59
N VAL A 83 -10.46 16.77 -1.23
CA VAL A 83 -11.83 16.33 -1.51
C VAL A 83 -12.22 16.73 -2.93
N ASP A 84 -12.70 15.78 -3.71
CA ASP A 84 -13.11 15.93 -5.11
C ASP A 84 -14.35 15.07 -5.45
N GLU A 85 -14.65 14.92 -6.72
CA GLU A 85 -15.77 14.08 -7.20
C GLU A 85 -15.65 12.61 -6.77
N GLU A 86 -14.43 12.05 -6.66
CA GLU A 86 -14.22 10.68 -6.18
C GLU A 86 -14.62 10.54 -4.71
N SER A 87 -14.37 11.57 -3.90
CA SER A 87 -14.82 11.63 -2.52
C SER A 87 -16.35 11.64 -2.42
N LEU A 88 -17.03 12.38 -3.30
CA LEU A 88 -18.51 12.43 -3.35
C LEU A 88 -19.10 11.10 -3.82
N LYS A 89 -18.49 10.43 -4.79
CA LYS A 89 -18.88 9.07 -5.22
C LYS A 89 -18.81 8.09 -4.05
N TYR A 90 -17.76 8.15 -3.25
CA TYR A 90 -17.63 7.31 -2.07
C TYR A 90 -18.70 7.62 -1.01
N MET A 91 -19.01 8.89 -0.78
CA MET A 91 -20.11 9.27 0.12
C MET A 91 -21.44 8.67 -0.32
N LYS A 92 -21.73 8.68 -1.62
CA LYS A 92 -22.94 8.05 -2.19
C LYS A 92 -22.91 6.54 -2.01
N LEU A 93 -21.80 5.89 -2.35
CA LEU A 93 -21.60 4.45 -2.20
C LEU A 93 -21.83 3.99 -0.75
N THR A 94 -21.43 4.81 0.22
CA THR A 94 -21.55 4.52 1.65
C THR A 94 -22.88 5.00 2.25
N GLY A 95 -23.86 5.37 1.43
CA GLY A 95 -25.24 5.61 1.83
C GLY A 95 -25.54 7.01 2.38
N ARG A 96 -24.69 8.02 2.10
CA ARG A 96 -25.03 9.41 2.40
C ARG A 96 -26.11 9.89 1.44
N LYS A 97 -27.03 10.73 1.96
CA LYS A 97 -28.12 11.29 1.18
C LYS A 97 -27.61 12.31 0.17
N ASP A 98 -28.29 12.41 -0.98
CA ASP A 98 -27.90 13.29 -2.08
C ASP A 98 -27.93 14.78 -1.67
N ASP A 99 -28.87 15.20 -0.82
CA ASP A 99 -28.91 16.54 -0.27
C ASP A 99 -27.70 16.89 0.61
N HIS A 100 -27.25 15.93 1.43
CA HIS A 100 -26.05 16.09 2.24
C HIS A 100 -24.77 16.15 1.38
N ILE A 101 -24.70 15.31 0.33
CA ILE A 101 -23.56 15.32 -0.62
C ILE A 101 -23.50 16.66 -1.34
N ALA A 102 -24.65 17.17 -1.79
CA ALA A 102 -24.73 18.49 -2.43
C ALA A 102 -24.28 19.61 -1.48
N LEU A 103 -24.70 19.57 -0.22
CA LEU A 103 -24.26 20.52 0.81
C LEU A 103 -22.74 20.49 1.01
N VAL A 104 -22.15 19.29 1.11
CA VAL A 104 -20.69 19.14 1.27
C VAL A 104 -19.96 19.73 0.08
N LYS A 105 -20.40 19.43 -1.14
CA LYS A 105 -19.81 19.99 -2.37
C LYS A 105 -19.84 21.50 -2.37
N GLU A 106 -21.02 22.08 -2.18
CA GLU A 106 -21.22 23.53 -2.16
C GLU A 106 -20.37 24.20 -1.09
N TYR A 107 -20.38 23.67 0.13
CA TYR A 107 -19.58 24.21 1.24
C TYR A 107 -18.08 24.25 0.91
N LEU A 108 -17.55 23.15 0.37
CA LEU A 108 -16.13 23.06 0.02
C LEU A 108 -15.77 23.96 -1.17
N GLN A 109 -16.66 24.11 -2.14
CA GLN A 109 -16.46 25.03 -3.27
C GLN A 109 -16.42 26.49 -2.80
N GLN A 110 -17.34 26.89 -1.92
CA GLN A 110 -17.40 28.25 -1.37
C GLN A 110 -16.19 28.60 -0.51
N ASN A 111 -15.56 27.59 0.09
CA ASN A 111 -14.35 27.77 0.91
C ASN A 111 -13.04 27.51 0.13
N ASN A 112 -13.09 27.32 -1.18
CA ASN A 112 -11.93 26.98 -2.04
C ASN A 112 -11.18 25.71 -1.58
N MET A 113 -11.90 24.76 -0.97
CA MET A 113 -11.35 23.49 -0.48
C MET A 113 -11.74 22.28 -1.36
N PHE A 114 -12.57 22.49 -2.36
CA PHE A 114 -12.88 21.45 -3.35
C PHE A 114 -11.80 21.43 -4.42
N PHE A 115 -11.23 20.25 -4.65
CA PHE A 115 -10.14 20.08 -5.60
C PHE A 115 -10.62 20.31 -7.04
N ASP A 116 -9.87 21.13 -7.74
CA ASP A 116 -10.07 21.46 -9.13
C ASP A 116 -8.70 21.46 -9.83
N VAL A 117 -8.55 20.57 -10.80
CA VAL A 117 -7.30 20.38 -11.54
C VAL A 117 -6.89 21.60 -12.38
N GLU A 118 -7.84 22.48 -12.70
CA GLU A 118 -7.61 23.71 -13.47
C GLU A 118 -7.09 24.88 -12.61
N LYS A 119 -7.13 24.73 -11.28
CA LYS A 119 -6.58 25.73 -10.36
C LYS A 119 -5.08 25.57 -10.20
N GLU A 120 -4.43 26.68 -9.83
CA GLU A 120 -3.01 26.66 -9.46
C GLU A 120 -2.76 25.70 -8.29
N ASP A 121 -1.64 25.00 -8.36
CA ASP A 121 -1.20 24.10 -7.28
C ASP A 121 -0.90 24.94 -6.01
N PRO A 122 -1.20 24.42 -4.82
CA PRO A 122 -0.83 25.07 -3.57
C PRO A 122 0.70 25.18 -3.41
N GLU A 123 1.14 26.17 -2.64
CA GLU A 123 2.55 26.28 -2.23
C GLU A 123 2.84 25.36 -1.05
N TYR A 124 3.88 24.55 -1.19
CA TYR A 124 4.35 23.63 -0.14
C TYR A 124 5.76 24.01 0.33
N THR A 125 6.14 23.51 1.51
CA THR A 125 7.52 23.65 2.00
C THR A 125 8.51 23.01 1.05
N ASP A 126 8.16 21.88 0.45
CA ASP A 126 8.93 21.18 -0.58
C ASP A 126 7.99 20.27 -1.39
N VAL A 127 8.39 19.87 -2.58
CA VAL A 127 7.56 19.06 -3.49
C VAL A 127 8.34 17.84 -3.98
N ILE A 128 7.63 16.75 -4.16
CA ILE A 128 8.08 15.54 -4.85
C ILE A 128 7.16 15.33 -6.05
N ASP A 129 7.73 15.17 -7.24
CA ASP A 129 6.98 14.75 -8.42
C ASP A 129 6.97 13.23 -8.54
N LEU A 130 5.78 12.65 -8.68
CA LEU A 130 5.59 11.23 -8.87
C LEU A 130 4.70 10.96 -10.08
N ASP A 131 5.30 10.40 -11.12
CA ASP A 131 4.60 9.94 -12.30
C ASP A 131 3.99 8.56 -12.04
N LEU A 132 2.66 8.49 -11.97
CA LEU A 132 1.93 7.23 -11.73
C LEU A 132 2.18 6.19 -12.82
N SER A 133 2.52 6.60 -14.04
CA SER A 133 2.80 5.67 -15.15
C SER A 133 4.10 4.88 -14.96
N THR A 134 4.96 5.29 -14.03
CA THR A 134 6.21 4.59 -13.68
C THR A 134 6.06 3.56 -12.58
N VAL A 135 4.87 3.41 -12.01
CA VAL A 135 4.62 2.44 -10.94
C VAL A 135 4.51 1.04 -11.52
N GLU A 136 5.34 0.14 -11.04
CA GLU A 136 5.39 -1.25 -11.47
C GLU A 136 4.99 -2.19 -10.33
N ALA A 137 4.59 -3.43 -10.69
CA ALA A 137 4.31 -4.48 -9.71
C ALA A 137 5.52 -4.69 -8.80
N SER A 138 5.31 -4.56 -7.50
CA SER A 138 6.36 -4.44 -6.51
C SER A 138 6.09 -5.24 -5.25
N LEU A 139 7.17 -5.57 -4.57
CA LEU A 139 7.19 -6.14 -3.22
C LEU A 139 8.07 -5.24 -2.34
N SER A 140 8.09 -5.50 -1.04
CA SER A 140 9.03 -4.84 -0.14
C SER A 140 9.63 -5.84 0.83
N GLY A 141 10.88 -5.65 1.15
CA GLY A 141 11.58 -6.50 2.10
C GLY A 141 13.10 -6.46 1.94
N PRO A 142 13.77 -7.35 2.73
CA PRO A 142 13.21 -8.43 3.54
C PRO A 142 12.54 -8.01 4.85
N LYS A 143 12.73 -6.77 5.33
CA LYS A 143 12.30 -6.38 6.68
C LYS A 143 11.45 -5.12 6.76
N ARG A 144 11.52 -4.22 5.79
CA ARG A 144 10.89 -2.89 5.89
C ARG A 144 10.06 -2.55 4.66
N PRO A 145 8.93 -1.83 4.80
CA PRO A 145 8.04 -1.50 3.68
C PRO A 145 8.66 -0.53 2.66
N GLN A 146 9.66 0.27 3.05
CA GLN A 146 10.38 1.18 2.15
C GLN A 146 11.48 0.50 1.32
N ASP A 147 11.86 -0.72 1.63
CA ASP A 147 12.83 -1.48 0.85
C ASP A 147 12.10 -2.10 -0.36
N LEU A 148 11.81 -1.26 -1.34
CA LEU A 148 11.06 -1.63 -2.55
C LEU A 148 11.88 -2.53 -3.45
N ILE A 149 11.24 -3.56 -3.98
CA ILE A 149 11.81 -4.50 -4.97
C ILE A 149 10.80 -4.66 -6.08
N PHE A 150 11.18 -4.40 -7.33
CA PHE A 150 10.33 -4.72 -8.47
C PHE A 150 10.15 -6.24 -8.61
N LEU A 151 8.97 -6.66 -8.95
CA LEU A 151 8.66 -8.09 -9.09
C LEU A 151 9.56 -8.77 -10.15
N SER A 152 9.96 -8.04 -11.19
CA SER A 152 10.92 -8.48 -12.20
C SER A 152 12.29 -8.86 -11.63
N ASP A 153 12.73 -8.15 -10.59
CA ASP A 153 14.07 -8.27 -10.03
C ASP A 153 14.10 -9.16 -8.77
N MET A 154 12.93 -9.66 -8.35
CA MET A 154 12.76 -10.36 -7.07
C MET A 154 13.71 -11.54 -6.89
N LYS A 155 13.98 -12.30 -7.95
CA LYS A 155 14.88 -13.45 -7.88
C LYS A 155 16.32 -13.03 -7.54
N ASP A 156 16.84 -12.08 -8.30
CA ASP A 156 18.21 -11.61 -8.16
C ASP A 156 18.41 -10.86 -6.81
N GLU A 157 17.42 -10.07 -6.42
CA GLU A 157 17.45 -9.38 -5.13
C GLU A 157 17.34 -10.34 -3.95
N PHE A 158 16.56 -11.42 -4.06
CA PHE A 158 16.53 -12.46 -3.05
C PHE A 158 17.91 -13.13 -2.91
N GLU A 159 18.54 -13.56 -4.02
CA GLU A 159 19.85 -14.18 -4.02
C GLU A 159 20.92 -13.26 -3.40
N LYS A 160 20.91 -11.98 -3.72
CA LYS A 160 21.77 -10.98 -3.08
C LYS A 160 21.51 -10.85 -1.58
N SER A 161 20.24 -10.77 -1.19
CA SER A 161 19.85 -10.57 0.22
C SER A 161 20.24 -11.71 1.12
N VAL A 162 20.27 -12.96 0.62
CA VAL A 162 20.66 -14.14 1.40
C VAL A 162 22.12 -14.01 1.90
N THR A 163 23.02 -13.58 1.03
CA THR A 163 24.47 -13.50 1.35
C THR A 163 24.91 -12.11 1.82
N ALA A 164 24.10 -11.07 1.62
CA ALA A 164 24.42 -9.73 2.12
C ALA A 164 24.57 -9.73 3.65
N PRO A 165 25.41 -8.84 4.21
CA PRO A 165 25.61 -8.77 5.65
C PRO A 165 24.29 -8.68 6.43
N ALA A 166 24.21 -9.39 7.55
CA ALA A 166 23.02 -9.40 8.38
C ALA A 166 22.61 -7.97 8.78
N GLY A 167 21.37 -7.60 8.45
CA GLY A 167 20.87 -6.23 8.64
C GLY A 167 19.46 -6.07 8.10
N ASN A 168 19.11 -4.84 7.72
CA ASN A 168 17.77 -4.55 7.19
C ASN A 168 17.52 -5.20 5.82
N GLN A 169 18.55 -5.30 4.99
CA GLN A 169 18.45 -5.78 3.60
C GLN A 169 19.21 -7.09 3.37
N GLY A 170 19.74 -7.74 4.42
CA GLY A 170 20.52 -8.96 4.29
C GLY A 170 20.30 -9.95 5.41
N HIS A 171 20.57 -11.22 5.11
CA HIS A 171 20.43 -12.35 6.03
C HIS A 171 21.77 -12.83 6.59
N GLY A 172 22.89 -12.51 5.95
CA GLY A 172 24.24 -12.89 6.38
C GLY A 172 24.51 -14.38 6.32
N LEU A 173 23.87 -15.08 5.38
CA LEU A 173 24.04 -16.53 5.23
C LEU A 173 25.17 -16.85 4.23
N ASP A 174 25.79 -18.02 4.38
CA ASP A 174 26.76 -18.52 3.42
C ASP A 174 26.05 -19.04 2.15
N LYS A 175 26.74 -19.01 1.01
CA LYS A 175 26.22 -19.54 -0.25
C LYS A 175 25.80 -21.01 -0.19
N SER A 176 26.43 -21.80 0.66
CA SER A 176 26.07 -23.21 0.89
C SER A 176 24.65 -23.39 1.45
N GLU A 177 24.08 -22.34 2.06
CA GLU A 177 22.72 -22.38 2.60
C GLU A 177 21.63 -22.39 1.51
N PHE A 178 21.95 -22.01 0.26
CA PHE A 178 20.98 -22.05 -0.85
C PHE A 178 20.47 -23.45 -1.16
N ASP A 179 21.29 -24.46 -1.02
CA ASP A 179 20.94 -25.85 -1.29
C ASP A 179 20.40 -26.60 -0.08
N LYS A 180 20.31 -25.90 1.07
CA LYS A 180 19.85 -26.48 2.32
C LYS A 180 18.37 -26.84 2.23
N LYS A 181 18.06 -28.07 2.67
CA LYS A 181 16.71 -28.62 2.69
C LYS A 181 16.39 -29.11 4.09
N ALA A 182 15.10 -29.02 4.45
CA ALA A 182 14.58 -29.56 5.69
C ALA A 182 13.34 -30.42 5.40
N GLU A 183 13.25 -31.60 5.98
CA GLU A 183 12.06 -32.42 5.94
C GLU A 183 11.07 -31.94 7.01
N ILE A 184 9.83 -31.70 6.60
CA ILE A 184 8.72 -31.33 7.47
C ILE A 184 7.81 -32.56 7.60
N LYS A 185 7.50 -32.96 8.85
CA LYS A 185 6.55 -34.01 9.17
C LYS A 185 5.24 -33.41 9.65
N PHE A 186 4.16 -33.78 9.03
CA PHE A 186 2.82 -33.35 9.40
C PHE A 186 2.16 -34.30 10.39
N ASN A 187 1.12 -33.84 11.09
CA ASN A 187 0.43 -34.61 12.10
C ASN A 187 -0.30 -35.85 11.55
N ASP A 188 -0.63 -35.87 10.27
CA ASP A 188 -1.23 -37.00 9.57
C ASP A 188 -0.21 -38.07 9.11
N GLY A 189 1.09 -37.84 9.39
CA GLY A 189 2.18 -38.73 9.01
C GLY A 189 2.76 -38.45 7.62
N SER A 190 2.21 -37.55 6.87
CA SER A 190 2.80 -37.12 5.57
C SER A 190 4.07 -36.30 5.78
N THR A 191 4.92 -36.24 4.76
CA THR A 191 6.14 -35.46 4.78
C THR A 191 6.25 -34.58 3.56
N SER A 192 6.90 -33.42 3.71
CA SER A 192 7.24 -32.51 2.63
C SER A 192 8.66 -31.97 2.80
N THR A 193 9.26 -31.51 1.73
CA THR A 193 10.61 -30.92 1.77
C THR A 193 10.54 -29.44 1.50
N MET A 194 11.15 -28.67 2.40
CA MET A 194 11.30 -27.22 2.29
C MET A 194 12.76 -26.87 2.03
N LYS A 195 13.02 -25.88 1.20
CA LYS A 195 14.38 -25.40 0.88
C LYS A 195 14.51 -23.90 1.15
N THR A 196 15.71 -23.41 1.17
CA THR A 196 16.00 -21.98 1.28
C THR A 196 15.32 -21.22 0.14
N GLY A 197 14.57 -20.17 0.48
CA GLY A 197 13.78 -19.38 -0.47
C GLY A 197 12.33 -19.79 -0.61
N ASP A 198 11.91 -20.92 -0.08
CA ASP A 198 10.51 -21.30 -0.06
C ASP A 198 9.69 -20.40 0.86
N ILE A 199 8.46 -20.10 0.45
CA ILE A 199 7.51 -19.32 1.24
C ILE A 199 6.92 -20.22 2.33
N ALA A 200 7.15 -19.89 3.58
CA ALA A 200 6.58 -20.61 4.73
C ALA A 200 5.19 -20.10 5.10
N ILE A 201 4.95 -18.81 4.97
CA ILE A 201 3.69 -18.15 5.35
C ILE A 201 3.25 -17.22 4.23
N ALA A 202 1.98 -17.33 3.83
CA ALA A 202 1.30 -16.40 2.94
C ALA A 202 0.01 -15.94 3.62
N ALA A 203 0.00 -14.70 4.09
CA ALA A 203 -1.10 -14.19 4.89
C ALA A 203 -1.57 -12.81 4.40
N ILE A 204 -2.89 -12.61 4.38
CA ILE A 204 -3.55 -11.30 4.25
C ILE A 204 -4.29 -11.08 5.56
N THR A 205 -3.95 -10.00 6.28
CA THR A 205 -4.50 -9.78 7.61
C THR A 205 -4.68 -8.31 7.94
N SER A 206 -5.64 -8.05 8.76
CA SER A 206 -5.93 -6.96 9.69
C SER A 206 -6.50 -5.67 9.13
N CYS A 207 -5.89 -4.86 8.34
CA CYS A 207 -6.28 -3.46 8.15
C CYS A 207 -7.44 -3.25 7.15
N THR A 208 -8.45 -2.44 7.52
CA THR A 208 -9.59 -2.12 6.63
C THR A 208 -9.14 -1.34 5.38
N ASN A 209 -8.30 -0.33 5.53
CA ASN A 209 -7.93 0.56 4.43
C ASN A 209 -6.93 -0.08 3.47
N THR A 210 -6.00 -0.89 3.96
CA THR A 210 -5.05 -1.64 3.13
C THR A 210 -5.67 -2.89 2.51
N SER A 211 -6.75 -3.41 3.09
CA SER A 211 -7.63 -4.40 2.45
C SER A 211 -8.56 -3.69 1.46
N ASN A 212 -7.96 -3.04 0.49
CA ASN A 212 -8.66 -2.33 -0.59
C ASN A 212 -9.53 -3.30 -1.39
N PRO A 213 -10.83 -3.02 -1.63
CA PRO A 213 -11.74 -3.94 -2.30
C PRO A 213 -11.25 -4.41 -3.68
N TYR A 214 -10.66 -3.50 -4.46
CA TYR A 214 -10.16 -3.83 -5.81
C TYR A 214 -8.99 -4.82 -5.74
N VAL A 215 -8.06 -4.60 -4.81
CA VAL A 215 -6.89 -5.48 -4.60
C VAL A 215 -7.33 -6.84 -4.06
N MET A 216 -8.24 -6.86 -3.09
CA MET A 216 -8.75 -8.11 -2.49
C MET A 216 -9.53 -8.97 -3.48
N LEU A 217 -10.44 -8.36 -4.24
CA LEU A 217 -11.18 -9.06 -5.30
C LEU A 217 -10.25 -9.52 -6.42
N GLY A 218 -9.25 -8.70 -6.78
CA GLY A 218 -8.20 -9.08 -7.73
C GLY A 218 -7.43 -10.32 -7.27
N ALA A 219 -7.00 -10.36 -6.00
CA ALA A 219 -6.33 -11.52 -5.40
C ALA A 219 -7.22 -12.78 -5.43
N GLY A 220 -8.52 -12.63 -5.10
CA GLY A 220 -9.49 -13.73 -5.20
C GLY A 220 -9.66 -14.27 -6.62
N LEU A 221 -9.70 -13.39 -7.63
CA LEU A 221 -9.77 -13.79 -9.03
C LEU A 221 -8.48 -14.49 -9.50
N VAL A 222 -7.31 -14.07 -9.06
CA VAL A 222 -6.03 -14.74 -9.32
C VAL A 222 -6.05 -16.14 -8.73
N ALA A 223 -6.47 -16.28 -7.46
CA ALA A 223 -6.57 -17.57 -6.78
C ALA A 223 -7.55 -18.52 -7.51
N LYS A 224 -8.72 -18.01 -7.92
CA LYS A 224 -9.70 -18.79 -8.70
C LYS A 224 -9.08 -19.32 -10.00
N LYS A 225 -8.45 -18.45 -10.79
CA LYS A 225 -7.81 -18.83 -12.05
C LYS A 225 -6.65 -19.81 -11.84
N ALA A 226 -5.89 -19.67 -10.75
CA ALA A 226 -4.84 -20.61 -10.40
C ALA A 226 -5.40 -22.02 -10.14
N VAL A 227 -6.48 -22.14 -9.37
CA VAL A 227 -7.17 -23.41 -9.11
C VAL A 227 -7.73 -24.01 -10.39
N GLU A 228 -8.37 -23.21 -11.24
CA GLU A 228 -8.87 -23.66 -12.55
C GLU A 228 -7.77 -24.22 -13.46
N LYS A 229 -6.53 -23.74 -13.31
CA LYS A 229 -5.33 -24.24 -14.01
C LYS A 229 -4.66 -25.43 -13.30
N GLY A 230 -5.23 -25.93 -12.22
CA GLY A 230 -4.71 -27.06 -11.45
C GLY A 230 -3.54 -26.72 -10.54
N LEU A 231 -3.23 -25.45 -10.32
CA LEU A 231 -2.19 -25.05 -9.39
C LEU A 231 -2.65 -25.29 -7.95
N LYS A 232 -1.74 -25.71 -7.10
CA LYS A 232 -1.96 -25.97 -5.68
C LYS A 232 -0.89 -25.27 -4.85
N VAL A 233 -1.28 -24.79 -3.70
CA VAL A 233 -0.34 -24.29 -2.69
C VAL A 233 0.43 -25.49 -2.12
N PRO A 234 1.77 -25.43 -2.00
CA PRO A 234 2.53 -26.48 -1.33
C PRO A 234 2.07 -26.70 0.10
N GLU A 235 2.04 -27.95 0.58
CA GLU A 235 1.52 -28.32 1.88
C GLU A 235 2.23 -27.66 3.05
N PHE A 236 3.50 -27.32 2.89
CA PHE A 236 4.29 -26.62 3.91
C PHE A 236 3.98 -25.11 4.01
N VAL A 237 3.22 -24.52 3.08
CA VAL A 237 2.87 -23.11 3.14
C VAL A 237 1.65 -22.89 4.04
N LYS A 238 1.83 -22.18 5.14
CA LYS A 238 0.72 -21.75 5.97
C LYS A 238 0.02 -20.57 5.31
N THR A 239 -1.20 -20.77 4.84
CA THR A 239 -2.05 -19.69 4.31
C THR A 239 -3.01 -19.17 5.36
N SER A 240 -3.28 -17.86 5.33
CA SER A 240 -4.25 -17.23 6.22
C SER A 240 -4.91 -16.03 5.55
N LEU A 241 -6.22 -15.89 5.77
CA LEU A 241 -7.01 -14.71 5.40
C LEU A 241 -7.82 -14.29 6.61
N ALA A 242 -7.48 -13.13 7.18
CA ALA A 242 -8.14 -12.57 8.36
C ALA A 242 -8.65 -11.16 8.05
N PRO A 243 -9.94 -11.00 7.70
CA PRO A 243 -10.54 -9.69 7.43
C PRO A 243 -10.39 -8.76 8.63
N GLY A 244 -9.94 -7.52 8.39
CA GLY A 244 -9.65 -6.56 9.46
C GLY A 244 -10.89 -5.92 10.10
N SER A 245 -12.05 -6.04 9.46
CA SER A 245 -13.30 -5.44 9.95
C SER A 245 -14.53 -6.09 9.31
N LYS A 246 -15.71 -5.75 9.85
CA LYS A 246 -16.98 -6.15 9.24
C LYS A 246 -17.18 -5.58 7.82
N VAL A 247 -16.57 -4.43 7.51
CA VAL A 247 -16.61 -3.84 6.16
C VAL A 247 -15.90 -4.76 5.18
N VAL A 248 -14.69 -5.21 5.51
CA VAL A 248 -13.92 -6.15 4.68
C VAL A 248 -14.66 -7.48 4.53
N THR A 249 -15.21 -8.02 5.62
CA THR A 249 -16.02 -9.25 5.59
C THR A 249 -17.26 -9.09 4.69
N GLY A 250 -17.81 -7.87 4.59
CA GLY A 250 -19.04 -7.62 3.84
C GLY A 250 -18.85 -7.62 2.32
N TYR A 251 -17.64 -7.40 1.80
CA TYR A 251 -17.37 -7.45 0.36
C TYR A 251 -16.54 -8.67 -0.08
N LEU A 252 -16.03 -9.46 0.85
CA LEU A 252 -15.38 -10.76 0.60
C LEU A 252 -16.41 -11.89 0.56
#